data_37406e7e90d8cc5c0489930d06dc109e
#
_entry.id   37406e7e90d8cc5c0489930d06dc109e
#
_cell.length_a   1.000
_cell.length_b   1.000
_cell.length_c   1.000
_cell.angle_alpha   90.00
_cell.angle_beta   90.00
_cell.angle_gamma   90.00
#
_symmetry.space_group_name_H-M   'P 1'
#
loop_
_entity.id
_entity.type
_entity.pdbx_description
1 polymer ?
#
loop_
_entity_poly.entity_id
_entity_poly.type
_entity_poly.pdbx_seq_one_letter_code
_entity_poly.pdbx_strand_id
1 'polypeptide(L)'
;MKRFPSWLPVLSVLAGATLGASSGLYIKSTGFSSLAMTGFRMGIPFLLTLPSMLRGGRALGEPGQRKGLWLASSINAVRMLLFVMAYKMTSVGNAVVLLYLWPIFALIFDGIRTRQAPGPVRIGLVALSFAGVVVMNLHRGLGLSGEDLYGSLLMIAASAGFAITVIMFKKALEKVRETEAVYFQNAIGAVIYLPFLIAGLGSASAPDIAAGAAYGALVGMAGFFCFFFAMKRLPIFQYGALAYSEVPIGVLLGVLVLGESFAPNQLVGAVIVVAASFLAQRLRSKAA
;
A
#
# COMPACT_ATOMS: atom_id res chain seq x y z
N MET A 1 -4.76 -10.22 25.62
CA MET A 1 -5.06 -9.93 24.20
C MET A 1 -6.25 -10.79 23.78
N LYS A 2 -7.32 -10.19 23.21
CA LYS A 2 -8.42 -10.98 22.64
C LYS A 2 -7.85 -11.86 21.52
N ARG A 3 -8.03 -13.18 21.60
CA ARG A 3 -7.63 -14.10 20.52
C ARG A 3 -8.64 -13.94 19.38
N PHE A 4 -8.24 -13.26 18.33
CA PHE A 4 -9.03 -13.19 17.09
C PHE A 4 -8.90 -14.51 16.32
N PRO A 5 -9.96 -14.94 15.60
CA PRO A 5 -9.87 -16.08 14.69
C PRO A 5 -8.71 -15.94 13.69
N SER A 6 -8.03 -17.03 13.37
CA SER A 6 -6.83 -17.02 12.51
C SER A 6 -7.08 -16.53 11.08
N TRP A 7 -8.33 -16.64 10.61
CA TRP A 7 -8.74 -16.15 9.27
C TRP A 7 -8.94 -14.63 9.21
N LEU A 8 -9.21 -13.96 10.34
CA LEU A 8 -9.54 -12.53 10.36
C LEU A 8 -8.41 -11.63 9.84
N PRO A 9 -7.11 -11.84 10.17
CA PRO A 9 -6.03 -11.08 9.55
C PRO A 9 -5.93 -11.29 8.04
N VAL A 10 -6.25 -12.48 7.53
CA VAL A 10 -6.25 -12.78 6.09
C VAL A 10 -7.36 -12.00 5.40
N LEU A 11 -8.59 -12.07 5.91
CA LEU A 11 -9.71 -11.27 5.38
C LEU A 11 -9.41 -9.76 5.44
N SER A 12 -8.71 -9.31 6.48
CA SER A 12 -8.33 -7.91 6.59
C SER A 12 -7.35 -7.49 5.49
N VAL A 13 -6.38 -8.34 5.10
CA VAL A 13 -5.54 -8.06 3.93
C VAL A 13 -6.38 -7.98 2.66
N LEU A 14 -7.28 -8.94 2.45
CA LEU A 14 -8.12 -8.96 1.24
C LEU A 14 -9.03 -7.73 1.16
N ALA A 15 -9.64 -7.32 2.27
CA ALA A 15 -10.43 -6.09 2.34
C ALA A 15 -9.57 -4.84 2.02
N GLY A 16 -8.38 -4.74 2.64
CA GLY A 16 -7.43 -3.67 2.33
C GLY A 16 -6.98 -3.69 0.87
N ALA A 17 -6.73 -4.87 0.32
CA ALA A 17 -6.36 -5.07 -1.08
C ALA A 17 -7.48 -4.63 -2.04
N THR A 18 -8.75 -4.95 -1.72
CA THR A 18 -9.90 -4.49 -2.51
C THR A 18 -9.99 -2.97 -2.55
N LEU A 19 -9.81 -2.32 -1.40
CA LEU A 19 -9.78 -0.85 -1.33
C LEU A 19 -8.53 -0.28 -2.03
N GLY A 20 -7.38 -0.90 -1.85
CA GLY A 20 -6.11 -0.49 -2.46
C GLY A 20 -6.14 -0.56 -3.99
N ALA A 21 -6.75 -1.60 -4.53
CA ALA A 21 -6.90 -1.82 -5.98
C ALA A 21 -7.60 -0.66 -6.71
N SER A 22 -8.46 0.11 -6.01
CA SER A 22 -9.13 1.27 -6.57
C SER A 22 -8.25 2.54 -6.64
N SER A 23 -7.02 2.53 -6.09
CA SER A 23 -6.15 3.73 -6.02
C SER A 23 -5.90 4.38 -7.38
N GLY A 24 -5.54 3.57 -8.38
CA GLY A 24 -5.26 4.05 -9.73
C GLY A 24 -6.46 4.74 -10.37
N LEU A 25 -7.68 4.24 -10.10
CA LEU A 25 -8.92 4.83 -10.57
C LEU A 25 -9.07 6.26 -10.02
N TYR A 26 -9.03 6.45 -8.69
CA TYR A 26 -9.15 7.77 -8.08
C TYR A 26 -8.09 8.74 -8.56
N ILE A 27 -6.82 8.30 -8.67
CA ILE A 27 -5.72 9.18 -9.07
C ILE A 27 -5.88 9.66 -10.52
N LYS A 28 -6.35 8.78 -11.42
CA LYS A 28 -6.47 9.09 -12.85
C LYS A 28 -7.79 9.75 -13.24
N SER A 29 -8.85 9.59 -12.45
CA SER A 29 -10.16 10.15 -12.74
C SER A 29 -10.33 11.61 -12.36
N THR A 30 -9.39 12.20 -11.61
CA THR A 30 -9.50 13.58 -11.13
C THR A 30 -8.53 14.52 -11.83
N GLY A 31 -8.94 15.79 -11.96
CA GLY A 31 -8.09 16.88 -12.46
C GLY A 31 -7.06 17.40 -11.45
N PHE A 32 -7.03 16.89 -10.22
CA PHE A 32 -6.10 17.37 -9.20
C PHE A 32 -4.63 17.11 -9.55
N SER A 33 -3.75 18.03 -9.13
CA SER A 33 -2.31 17.82 -9.17
C SER A 33 -1.89 16.64 -8.28
N SER A 34 -0.70 16.07 -8.52
CA SER A 34 -0.16 15.00 -7.67
C SER A 34 -0.02 15.43 -6.21
N LEU A 35 0.33 16.70 -5.96
CA LEU A 35 0.45 17.26 -4.61
C LEU A 35 -0.92 17.34 -3.90
N ALA A 36 -1.97 17.81 -4.59
CA ALA A 36 -3.32 17.88 -4.03
C ALA A 36 -3.89 16.47 -3.76
N MET A 37 -3.72 15.52 -4.69
CA MET A 37 -4.13 14.13 -4.48
C MET A 37 -3.38 13.47 -3.30
N THR A 38 -2.09 13.76 -3.14
CA THR A 38 -1.33 13.30 -1.97
C THR A 38 -1.88 13.94 -0.69
N GLY A 39 -2.32 15.21 -0.76
CA GLY A 39 -3.00 15.91 0.32
C GLY A 39 -4.29 15.20 0.76
N PHE A 40 -5.17 14.83 -0.16
CA PHE A 40 -6.37 14.02 0.16
C PHE A 40 -5.99 12.68 0.80
N ARG A 41 -5.04 11.98 0.19
CA ARG A 41 -4.61 10.65 0.60
C ARG A 41 -4.04 10.61 2.01
N MET A 42 -3.38 11.66 2.44
CA MET A 42 -2.76 11.76 3.76
C MET A 42 -3.56 12.63 4.74
N GLY A 43 -4.18 13.69 4.28
CA GLY A 43 -4.94 14.62 5.11
C GLY A 43 -6.18 14.01 5.72
N ILE A 44 -6.99 13.28 4.94
CA ILE A 44 -8.25 12.70 5.45
C ILE A 44 -8.02 11.66 6.54
N PRO A 45 -7.13 10.63 6.38
CA PRO A 45 -6.85 9.70 7.47
C PRO A 45 -6.28 10.38 8.72
N PHE A 46 -5.44 11.40 8.53
CA PHE A 46 -4.92 12.19 9.63
C PHE A 46 -6.04 12.89 10.40
N LEU A 47 -6.92 13.62 9.70
CA LEU A 47 -8.05 14.33 10.31
C LEU A 47 -9.02 13.39 11.02
N LEU A 48 -9.32 12.23 10.43
CA LEU A 48 -10.22 11.24 11.03
C LEU A 48 -9.62 10.60 12.30
N THR A 49 -8.31 10.46 12.38
CA THR A 49 -7.64 9.84 13.54
C THR A 49 -7.23 10.84 14.60
N LEU A 50 -7.03 12.12 14.25
CA LEU A 50 -6.56 13.19 15.13
C LEU A 50 -7.38 13.33 16.43
N PRO A 51 -8.73 13.34 16.40
CA PRO A 51 -9.51 13.51 17.65
C PRO A 51 -9.22 12.40 18.68
N SER A 52 -9.04 11.16 18.22
CA SER A 52 -8.72 10.05 19.11
C SER A 52 -7.30 10.14 19.69
N MET A 53 -6.36 10.70 18.93
CA MET A 53 -4.98 10.91 19.36
C MET A 53 -4.87 12.04 20.39
N LEU A 54 -5.60 13.13 20.18
CA LEU A 54 -5.62 14.26 21.10
C LEU A 54 -6.27 13.86 22.44
N ARG A 55 -7.44 13.22 22.40
CA ARG A 55 -8.12 12.73 23.62
C ARG A 55 -7.29 11.72 24.41
N GLY A 56 -6.51 10.89 23.71
CA GLY A 56 -5.63 9.89 24.31
C GLY A 56 -4.27 10.42 24.76
N GLY A 57 -3.92 11.69 24.54
CA GLY A 57 -2.61 12.26 24.83
C GLY A 57 -1.47 11.65 23.98
N ARG A 58 -1.80 11.03 22.84
CA ARG A 58 -0.85 10.25 22.03
C ARG A 58 -0.44 10.92 20.72
N ALA A 59 -0.87 12.15 20.48
CA ALA A 59 -0.61 12.86 19.21
C ALA A 59 0.90 13.03 18.89
N LEU A 60 1.75 13.09 19.91
CA LEU A 60 3.21 13.15 19.74
C LEU A 60 3.88 11.76 19.75
N GLY A 61 3.15 10.71 20.07
CA GLY A 61 3.67 9.37 20.28
C GLY A 61 4.33 9.16 21.64
N GLU A 62 4.40 7.92 22.08
CA GLU A 62 5.09 7.56 23.31
C GLU A 62 6.61 7.80 23.19
N PRO A 63 7.31 8.27 24.27
CA PRO A 63 8.71 8.65 24.20
C PRO A 63 9.64 7.62 23.55
N GLY A 64 9.46 6.33 23.86
CA GLY A 64 10.26 5.24 23.31
C GLY A 64 9.98 4.87 21.85
N GLN A 65 8.88 5.36 21.27
CA GLN A 65 8.48 5.07 19.87
C GLN A 65 8.54 6.31 18.97
N ARG A 66 8.54 7.49 19.56
CA ARG A 66 8.39 8.80 18.89
C ARG A 66 9.31 8.95 17.68
N LYS A 67 10.63 8.79 17.87
CA LYS A 67 11.60 8.96 16.77
C LYS A 67 11.32 8.05 15.58
N GLY A 68 11.03 6.77 15.84
CA GLY A 68 10.73 5.81 14.78
C GLY A 68 9.44 6.11 14.04
N LEU A 69 8.38 6.49 14.75
CA LEU A 69 7.08 6.84 14.15
C LEU A 69 7.17 8.09 13.28
N TRP A 70 7.83 9.16 13.76
CA TRP A 70 8.01 10.39 12.97
C TRP A 70 8.93 10.18 11.77
N LEU A 71 9.99 9.39 11.90
CA LEU A 71 10.85 9.02 10.77
C LEU A 71 10.06 8.21 9.73
N ALA A 72 9.27 7.23 10.16
CA ALA A 72 8.40 6.46 9.26
C ALA A 72 7.37 7.37 8.56
N SER A 73 6.80 8.35 9.28
CA SER A 73 5.90 9.36 8.72
C SER A 73 6.58 10.21 7.64
N SER A 74 7.82 10.65 7.88
CA SER A 74 8.60 11.44 6.91
C SER A 74 8.88 10.66 5.63
N ILE A 75 9.37 9.43 5.76
CA ILE A 75 9.62 8.55 4.62
C ILE A 75 8.31 8.28 3.86
N ASN A 76 7.21 8.05 4.59
CA ASN A 76 5.91 7.83 3.97
C ASN A 76 5.38 9.06 3.22
N ALA A 77 5.62 10.27 3.72
CA ALA A 77 5.22 11.50 3.04
C ALA A 77 5.91 11.63 1.68
N VAL A 78 7.23 11.44 1.64
CA VAL A 78 8.01 11.49 0.40
C VAL A 78 7.58 10.38 -0.57
N ARG A 79 7.56 9.12 -0.11
CA ARG A 79 7.22 8.01 -0.99
C ARG A 79 5.80 8.10 -1.54
N MET A 80 4.85 8.69 -0.79
CA MET A 80 3.47 8.82 -1.23
C MET A 80 3.34 9.80 -2.38
N LEU A 81 4.10 10.90 -2.35
CA LEU A 81 4.18 11.80 -3.49
C LEU A 81 4.78 11.09 -4.72
N LEU A 82 5.90 10.37 -4.55
CA LEU A 82 6.52 9.61 -5.63
C LEU A 82 5.53 8.60 -6.25
N PHE A 83 4.75 7.93 -5.41
CA PHE A 83 3.70 7.00 -5.84
C PHE A 83 2.62 7.68 -6.69
N VAL A 84 2.08 8.81 -6.24
CA VAL A 84 1.03 9.53 -6.98
C VAL A 84 1.58 10.11 -8.29
N MET A 85 2.79 10.67 -8.26
CA MET A 85 3.47 11.15 -9.48
C MET A 85 3.67 10.01 -10.48
N ALA A 86 4.19 8.87 -10.03
CA ALA A 86 4.39 7.71 -10.88
C ALA A 86 3.10 7.25 -11.57
N TYR A 87 1.97 7.17 -10.85
CA TYR A 87 0.68 6.84 -11.47
C TYR A 87 0.22 7.81 -12.54
N LYS A 88 0.63 9.09 -12.47
CA LYS A 88 0.32 10.10 -13.49
C LYS A 88 1.24 10.03 -14.70
N MET A 89 2.47 9.54 -14.52
CA MET A 89 3.54 9.55 -15.54
C MET A 89 3.74 8.21 -16.25
N THR A 90 3.23 7.11 -15.70
CA THR A 90 3.32 5.79 -16.35
C THR A 90 1.95 5.11 -16.48
N SER A 91 1.89 4.02 -17.23
CA SER A 91 0.66 3.23 -17.35
C SER A 91 0.28 2.60 -16.00
N VAL A 92 -1.02 2.37 -15.75
CA VAL A 92 -1.48 1.70 -14.52
C VAL A 92 -0.84 0.32 -14.37
N GLY A 93 -0.72 -0.44 -15.48
CA GLY A 93 -0.11 -1.76 -15.46
C GLY A 93 1.35 -1.73 -15.04
N ASN A 94 2.14 -0.81 -15.62
CA ASN A 94 3.54 -0.63 -15.28
C ASN A 94 3.70 -0.18 -13.82
N ALA A 95 2.92 0.83 -13.40
CA ALA A 95 2.90 1.30 -12.02
C ALA A 95 2.61 0.17 -11.01
N VAL A 96 1.62 -0.68 -11.31
CA VAL A 96 1.24 -1.82 -10.45
C VAL A 96 2.36 -2.84 -10.36
N VAL A 97 2.95 -3.26 -11.49
CA VAL A 97 4.08 -4.21 -11.48
C VAL A 97 5.23 -3.70 -10.63
N LEU A 98 5.61 -2.44 -10.82
CA LEU A 98 6.74 -1.83 -10.10
C LEU A 98 6.44 -1.54 -8.63
N LEU A 99 5.19 -1.19 -8.29
CA LEU A 99 4.75 -1.07 -6.91
C LEU A 99 4.97 -2.39 -6.16
N TYR A 100 4.63 -3.51 -6.78
CA TYR A 100 4.72 -4.83 -6.15
C TYR A 100 6.14 -5.41 -6.05
N LEU A 101 7.17 -4.61 -6.31
CA LEU A 101 8.54 -4.88 -5.83
C LEU A 101 8.67 -4.70 -4.31
N TRP A 102 7.74 -3.98 -3.64
CA TRP A 102 7.86 -3.70 -2.21
C TRP A 102 7.97 -4.95 -1.30
N PRO A 103 7.28 -6.09 -1.54
CA PRO A 103 7.45 -7.25 -0.69
C PRO A 103 8.84 -7.90 -0.86
N ILE A 104 9.42 -7.80 -2.07
CA ILE A 104 10.79 -8.25 -2.35
C ILE A 104 11.77 -7.37 -1.57
N PHE A 105 11.64 -6.03 -1.69
CA PHE A 105 12.45 -5.10 -0.90
C PHE A 105 12.28 -5.30 0.60
N ALA A 106 11.05 -5.52 1.09
CA ALA A 106 10.79 -5.78 2.50
C ALA A 106 11.48 -7.05 3.00
N LEU A 107 11.49 -8.11 2.19
CA LEU A 107 12.17 -9.36 2.53
C LEU A 107 13.70 -9.16 2.60
N ILE A 108 14.27 -8.42 1.64
CA ILE A 108 15.70 -8.09 1.61
C ILE A 108 16.07 -7.20 2.81
N PHE A 109 15.35 -6.11 3.03
CA PHE A 109 15.65 -5.16 4.11
C PHE A 109 15.45 -5.77 5.50
N ASP A 110 14.44 -6.63 5.68
CA ASP A 110 14.25 -7.35 6.94
C ASP A 110 15.40 -8.35 7.17
N GLY A 111 15.85 -9.04 6.15
CA GLY A 111 17.03 -9.90 6.19
C GLY A 111 18.31 -9.16 6.60
N ILE A 112 18.57 -8.01 5.99
CA ILE A 112 19.71 -7.14 6.35
C ILE A 112 19.60 -6.67 7.81
N ARG A 113 18.41 -6.22 8.22
CA ARG A 113 18.14 -5.71 9.58
C ARG A 113 18.34 -6.79 10.64
N THR A 114 17.88 -7.99 10.38
CA THR A 114 17.96 -9.12 11.32
C THR A 114 19.28 -9.89 11.23
N ARG A 115 20.12 -9.55 10.24
CA ARG A 115 21.34 -10.29 9.89
C ARG A 115 21.07 -11.77 9.61
N GLN A 116 19.88 -12.09 9.11
CA GLN A 116 19.47 -13.44 8.77
C GLN A 116 18.98 -13.48 7.33
N ALA A 117 19.59 -14.34 6.51
CA ALA A 117 19.11 -14.53 5.15
C ALA A 117 17.69 -15.15 5.19
N PRO A 118 16.75 -14.63 4.41
CA PRO A 118 15.44 -15.25 4.27
C PRO A 118 15.61 -16.68 3.73
N GLY A 119 14.87 -17.63 4.29
CA GLY A 119 14.92 -19.01 3.80
C GLY A 119 14.48 -19.11 2.32
N PRO A 120 15.05 -20.05 1.55
CA PRO A 120 14.84 -20.15 0.10
C PRO A 120 13.35 -20.31 -0.27
N VAL A 121 12.58 -21.02 0.54
CA VAL A 121 11.13 -21.17 0.33
C VAL A 121 10.39 -19.83 0.41
N ARG A 122 10.78 -18.96 1.34
CA ARG A 122 10.16 -17.62 1.48
C ARG A 122 10.49 -16.73 0.28
N ILE A 123 11.74 -16.76 -0.16
CA ILE A 123 12.20 -16.07 -1.37
C ILE A 123 11.42 -16.58 -2.58
N GLY A 124 11.34 -17.91 -2.75
CA GLY A 124 10.65 -18.53 -3.86
C GLY A 124 9.15 -18.17 -3.94
N LEU A 125 8.46 -18.13 -2.80
CA LEU A 125 7.02 -17.77 -2.77
C LEU A 125 6.78 -16.30 -3.08
N VAL A 126 7.63 -15.39 -2.59
CA VAL A 126 7.52 -13.96 -2.92
C VAL A 126 7.87 -13.72 -4.39
N ALA A 127 8.93 -14.38 -4.91
CA ALA A 127 9.28 -14.31 -6.32
C ALA A 127 8.19 -14.89 -7.23
N LEU A 128 7.57 -16.00 -6.84
CA LEU A 128 6.46 -16.61 -7.58
C LEU A 128 5.24 -15.70 -7.61
N SER A 129 4.88 -15.06 -6.46
CA SER A 129 3.80 -14.08 -6.43
C SER A 129 4.09 -12.89 -7.34
N PHE A 130 5.31 -12.38 -7.34
CA PHE A 130 5.72 -11.29 -8.22
C PHE A 130 5.69 -11.70 -9.71
N ALA A 131 6.16 -12.90 -10.03
CA ALA A 131 6.07 -13.44 -11.39
C ALA A 131 4.62 -13.50 -11.88
N GLY A 132 3.68 -13.90 -11.01
CA GLY A 132 2.25 -13.86 -11.31
C GLY A 132 1.76 -12.45 -11.66
N VAL A 133 2.19 -11.42 -10.91
CA VAL A 133 1.87 -10.01 -11.21
C VAL A 133 2.43 -9.58 -12.56
N VAL A 134 3.67 -9.95 -12.87
CA VAL A 134 4.29 -9.67 -14.19
C VAL A 134 3.47 -10.32 -15.30
N VAL A 135 3.15 -11.61 -15.18
CA VAL A 135 2.33 -12.35 -16.16
C VAL A 135 0.99 -11.66 -16.38
N MET A 136 0.30 -11.21 -15.32
CA MET A 136 -0.98 -10.49 -15.44
C MET A 136 -0.89 -9.22 -16.28
N ASN A 137 0.26 -8.57 -16.30
CA ASN A 137 0.44 -7.28 -16.96
C ASN A 137 1.18 -7.35 -18.31
N LEU A 138 1.60 -8.54 -18.77
CA LEU A 138 2.35 -8.70 -20.02
C LEU A 138 1.64 -8.12 -21.25
N HIS A 139 0.31 -8.17 -21.29
CA HIS A 139 -0.49 -7.66 -22.43
C HIS A 139 -0.48 -6.12 -22.54
N ARG A 140 -0.09 -5.42 -21.48
CA ARG A 140 -0.09 -3.93 -21.44
C ARG A 140 1.22 -3.32 -21.94
N GLY A 141 2.26 -4.15 -22.16
CA GLY A 141 3.60 -3.69 -22.49
C GLY A 141 4.27 -2.94 -21.33
N LEU A 142 5.58 -2.95 -21.33
CA LEU A 142 6.39 -2.10 -20.44
C LEU A 142 6.88 -0.91 -21.27
N GLY A 143 6.27 0.25 -21.09
CA GLY A 143 6.81 1.50 -21.66
C GLY A 143 8.11 1.85 -20.95
N LEU A 144 9.17 2.05 -21.73
CA LEU A 144 10.51 2.36 -21.20
C LEU A 144 11.10 3.62 -21.84
N SER A 145 10.26 4.51 -22.37
CA SER A 145 10.72 5.72 -23.06
C SER A 145 10.25 6.99 -22.36
N GLY A 146 11.13 7.98 -22.27
CA GLY A 146 10.79 9.34 -21.85
C GLY A 146 10.11 9.43 -20.48
N GLU A 147 8.93 10.02 -20.46
CA GLU A 147 8.13 10.27 -19.24
C GLU A 147 7.73 8.98 -18.51
N ASP A 148 7.45 7.91 -19.27
CA ASP A 148 7.07 6.61 -18.72
C ASP A 148 8.25 5.94 -17.96
N LEU A 149 9.49 6.09 -18.46
CA LEU A 149 10.69 5.65 -17.75
C LEU A 149 10.87 6.43 -16.44
N TYR A 150 10.66 7.74 -16.46
CA TYR A 150 10.75 8.55 -15.25
C TYR A 150 9.70 8.15 -14.23
N GLY A 151 8.44 7.97 -14.64
CA GLY A 151 7.37 7.45 -13.79
C GLY A 151 7.69 6.08 -13.19
N SER A 152 8.32 5.20 -13.97
CA SER A 152 8.77 3.88 -13.54
C SER A 152 9.84 3.96 -12.45
N LEU A 153 10.83 4.82 -12.60
CA LEU A 153 11.87 5.05 -11.57
C LEU A 153 11.27 5.61 -10.27
N LEU A 154 10.33 6.55 -10.38
CA LEU A 154 9.61 7.07 -9.22
C LEU A 154 8.84 5.97 -8.49
N MET A 155 8.20 5.04 -9.21
CA MET A 155 7.47 3.94 -8.60
C MET A 155 8.41 2.94 -7.91
N ILE A 156 9.57 2.63 -8.49
CA ILE A 156 10.58 1.78 -7.84
C ILE A 156 11.05 2.43 -6.52
N ALA A 157 11.34 3.72 -6.53
CA ALA A 157 11.74 4.46 -5.34
C ALA A 157 10.60 4.49 -4.28
N ALA A 158 9.36 4.71 -4.71
CA ALA A 158 8.18 4.65 -3.85
C ALA A 158 7.99 3.26 -3.23
N SER A 159 8.20 2.20 -4.00
CA SER A 159 8.12 0.81 -3.59
C SER A 159 9.18 0.46 -2.52
N ALA A 160 10.43 0.88 -2.73
CA ALA A 160 11.50 0.72 -1.74
C ALA A 160 11.18 1.51 -0.44
N GLY A 161 10.73 2.75 -0.55
CA GLY A 161 10.27 3.54 0.59
C GLY A 161 9.11 2.88 1.34
N PHE A 162 8.18 2.25 0.61
CA PHE A 162 7.08 1.49 1.22
C PHE A 162 7.59 0.28 2.02
N ALA A 163 8.53 -0.47 1.47
CA ALA A 163 9.15 -1.59 2.18
C ALA A 163 9.79 -1.15 3.51
N ILE A 164 10.52 -0.03 3.51
CA ILE A 164 11.12 0.53 4.73
C ILE A 164 10.04 0.88 5.74
N THR A 165 8.99 1.60 5.32
CA THR A 165 7.90 1.99 6.22
C THR A 165 7.12 0.80 6.76
N VAL A 166 6.91 -0.25 5.97
CA VAL A 166 6.28 -1.53 6.40
C VAL A 166 7.08 -2.14 7.57
N ILE A 167 8.40 -2.22 7.45
CA ILE A 167 9.27 -2.77 8.51
C ILE A 167 9.22 -1.90 9.77
N MET A 168 9.26 -0.58 9.61
CA MET A 168 9.22 0.36 10.73
C MET A 168 7.87 0.29 11.46
N PHE A 169 6.75 0.32 10.73
CA PHE A 169 5.41 0.20 11.32
C PHE A 169 5.16 -1.20 11.90
N LYS A 170 5.68 -2.27 11.29
CA LYS A 170 5.59 -3.62 11.86
C LYS A 170 6.17 -3.67 13.27
N LYS A 171 7.35 -3.07 13.47
CA LYS A 171 7.98 -2.97 14.79
C LYS A 171 7.18 -2.06 15.75
N ALA A 172 6.69 -0.93 15.25
CA ALA A 172 5.91 -0.01 16.07
C ALA A 172 4.58 -0.63 16.56
N LEU A 173 3.92 -1.42 15.70
CA LEU A 173 2.64 -2.08 16.00
C LEU A 173 2.70 -3.09 17.18
N GLU A 174 3.88 -3.48 17.64
CA GLU A 174 4.02 -4.24 18.88
C GLU A 174 3.55 -3.43 20.11
N LYS A 175 3.65 -2.10 20.05
CA LYS A 175 3.37 -1.19 21.17
C LYS A 175 2.28 -0.17 20.88
N VAL A 176 2.00 0.14 19.61
CA VAL A 176 0.96 1.10 19.23
C VAL A 176 -0.28 0.40 18.68
N ARG A 177 -1.40 1.13 18.67
CA ARG A 177 -2.67 0.66 18.06
C ARG A 177 -2.64 0.88 16.55
N GLU A 178 -3.48 0.17 15.83
CA GLU A 178 -3.61 0.28 14.38
C GLU A 178 -4.01 1.71 13.95
N THR A 179 -4.91 2.35 14.70
CA THR A 179 -5.32 3.75 14.47
C THR A 179 -4.18 4.74 14.68
N GLU A 180 -3.30 4.49 15.66
CA GLU A 180 -2.08 5.29 15.88
C GLU A 180 -1.11 5.12 14.72
N ALA A 181 -0.96 3.90 14.19
CA ALA A 181 -0.13 3.65 13.02
C ALA A 181 -0.67 4.39 11.78
N VAL A 182 -2.00 4.41 11.55
CA VAL A 182 -2.62 5.21 10.48
C VAL A 182 -2.37 6.70 10.69
N TYR A 183 -2.52 7.21 11.92
CA TYR A 183 -2.25 8.60 12.23
C TYR A 183 -0.80 8.99 11.88
N PHE A 184 0.18 8.28 12.43
CA PHE A 184 1.59 8.59 12.18
C PHE A 184 2.01 8.35 10.73
N GLN A 185 1.44 7.36 10.06
CA GLN A 185 1.69 7.14 8.63
C GLN A 185 1.38 8.39 7.80
N ASN A 186 0.39 9.17 8.21
CA ASN A 186 -0.13 10.28 7.42
C ASN A 186 0.22 11.67 7.98
N ALA A 187 0.66 11.79 9.24
CA ALA A 187 0.78 13.06 9.95
C ALA A 187 1.66 14.09 9.24
N ILE A 188 2.90 13.74 8.87
CA ILE A 188 3.82 14.68 8.21
C ILE A 188 3.31 15.07 6.83
N GLY A 189 2.85 14.10 6.04
CA GLY A 189 2.32 14.40 4.72
C GLY A 189 1.03 15.22 4.76
N ALA A 190 0.16 15.00 5.75
CA ALA A 190 -1.01 15.83 5.95
C ALA A 190 -0.66 17.30 6.11
N VAL A 191 0.37 17.60 6.90
CA VAL A 191 0.83 18.99 7.10
C VAL A 191 1.52 19.55 5.85
N ILE A 192 2.43 18.80 5.24
CA ILE A 192 3.20 19.25 4.07
C ILE A 192 2.30 19.51 2.86
N TYR A 193 1.33 18.62 2.62
CA TYR A 193 0.49 18.68 1.42
C TYR A 193 -0.82 19.46 1.61
N LEU A 194 -1.15 19.92 2.82
CA LEU A 194 -2.33 20.72 3.11
C LEU A 194 -2.43 21.99 2.27
N PRO A 195 -1.39 22.82 2.08
CA PRO A 195 -1.48 24.02 1.24
C PRO A 195 -1.87 23.71 -0.21
N PHE A 196 -1.33 22.63 -0.76
CA PHE A 196 -1.62 22.20 -2.14
C PHE A 196 -3.04 21.63 -2.27
N LEU A 197 -3.52 20.95 -1.24
CA LEU A 197 -4.91 20.48 -1.17
C LEU A 197 -5.86 21.70 -1.16
N ILE A 198 -5.64 22.67 -0.28
CA ILE A 198 -6.48 23.87 -0.18
C ILE A 198 -6.49 24.65 -1.50
N ALA A 199 -5.31 24.87 -2.10
CA ALA A 199 -5.19 25.53 -3.39
C ALA A 199 -5.94 24.77 -4.50
N GLY A 200 -5.90 23.45 -4.50
CA GLY A 200 -6.61 22.61 -5.47
C GLY A 200 -8.14 22.66 -5.33
N LEU A 201 -8.66 22.87 -4.12
CA LEU A 201 -10.12 22.93 -3.88
C LEU A 201 -10.79 24.14 -4.56
N GLY A 202 -10.05 25.25 -4.71
CA GLY A 202 -10.61 26.49 -5.27
C GLY A 202 -11.05 26.40 -6.73
N SER A 203 -10.49 25.47 -7.51
CA SER A 203 -10.81 25.27 -8.94
C SER A 203 -11.42 23.90 -9.24
N ALA A 204 -11.65 23.07 -8.22
CA ALA A 204 -12.10 21.71 -8.41
C ALA A 204 -13.61 21.58 -8.55
N SER A 205 -14.06 20.63 -9.37
CA SER A 205 -15.47 20.24 -9.44
C SER A 205 -15.91 19.45 -8.21
N ALA A 206 -17.20 19.47 -7.88
CA ALA A 206 -17.73 18.67 -6.78
C ALA A 206 -17.48 17.16 -6.92
N PRO A 207 -17.57 16.55 -8.13
CA PRO A 207 -17.17 15.15 -8.35
C PRO A 207 -15.69 14.88 -8.05
N ASP A 208 -14.78 15.78 -8.45
CA ASP A 208 -13.35 15.63 -8.16
C ASP A 208 -13.08 15.66 -6.66
N ILE A 209 -13.70 16.59 -5.93
CA ILE A 209 -13.58 16.67 -4.46
C ILE A 209 -14.11 15.40 -3.81
N ALA A 210 -15.26 14.90 -4.25
CA ALA A 210 -15.83 13.66 -3.74
C ALA A 210 -14.91 12.44 -4.00
N ALA A 211 -14.31 12.36 -5.20
CA ALA A 211 -13.36 11.29 -5.54
C ALA A 211 -12.07 11.38 -4.71
N GLY A 212 -11.51 12.58 -4.53
CA GLY A 212 -10.35 12.80 -3.65
C GLY A 212 -10.65 12.45 -2.20
N ALA A 213 -11.82 12.84 -1.68
CA ALA A 213 -12.28 12.51 -0.35
C ALA A 213 -12.48 11.00 -0.17
N ALA A 214 -13.11 10.33 -1.14
CA ALA A 214 -13.28 8.88 -1.15
C ALA A 214 -11.91 8.16 -1.17
N TYR A 215 -10.97 8.61 -1.96
CA TYR A 215 -9.61 8.09 -1.98
C TYR A 215 -8.94 8.16 -0.61
N GLY A 216 -9.01 9.32 0.05
CA GLY A 216 -8.48 9.48 1.40
C GLY A 216 -9.18 8.59 2.45
N ALA A 217 -10.51 8.54 2.43
CA ALA A 217 -11.29 7.79 3.41
C ALA A 217 -11.22 6.26 3.18
N LEU A 218 -11.44 5.80 1.96
CA LEU A 218 -11.51 4.37 1.67
C LEU A 218 -10.11 3.75 1.58
N VAL A 219 -9.25 4.29 0.75
CA VAL A 219 -7.90 3.73 0.58
C VAL A 219 -6.99 4.18 1.71
N GLY A 220 -7.03 5.48 2.06
CA GLY A 220 -6.16 6.07 3.08
C GLY A 220 -6.45 5.59 4.49
N MET A 221 -7.69 5.65 4.91
CA MET A 221 -8.09 5.28 6.28
C MET A 221 -8.45 3.80 6.38
N ALA A 222 -9.52 3.37 5.70
CA ALA A 222 -10.05 2.03 5.87
C ALA A 222 -9.09 0.95 5.35
N GLY A 223 -8.50 1.13 4.16
CA GLY A 223 -7.56 0.18 3.56
C GLY A 223 -6.31 -0.01 4.44
N PHE A 224 -5.70 1.10 4.88
CA PHE A 224 -4.50 1.00 5.73
C PHE A 224 -4.79 0.56 7.17
N PHE A 225 -5.97 0.85 7.71
CA PHE A 225 -6.37 0.24 8.95
C PHE A 225 -6.43 -1.29 8.83
N CYS A 226 -7.02 -1.80 7.77
CA CYS A 226 -7.05 -3.23 7.47
C CYS A 226 -5.64 -3.82 7.31
N PHE A 227 -4.75 -3.13 6.59
CA PHE A 227 -3.37 -3.56 6.44
C PHE A 227 -2.60 -3.56 7.75
N PHE A 228 -2.70 -2.53 8.58
CA PHE A 228 -2.04 -2.50 9.89
C PHE A 228 -2.60 -3.53 10.86
N PHE A 229 -3.92 -3.79 10.81
CA PHE A 229 -4.54 -4.85 11.59
C PHE A 229 -3.94 -6.22 11.25
N ALA A 230 -3.80 -6.53 9.96
CA ALA A 230 -3.20 -7.76 9.49
C ALA A 230 -1.69 -7.80 9.76
N MET A 231 -0.98 -6.70 9.44
CA MET A 231 0.47 -6.58 9.63
C MET A 231 0.88 -6.82 11.08
N LYS A 232 0.08 -6.37 12.05
CA LYS A 232 0.31 -6.63 13.48
C LYS A 232 0.32 -8.11 13.83
N ARG A 233 -0.44 -8.92 13.09
CA ARG A 233 -0.77 -10.32 13.42
C ARG A 233 -0.10 -11.35 12.51
N LEU A 234 0.37 -10.94 11.34
CA LEU A 234 1.02 -11.81 10.35
C LEU A 234 2.53 -11.54 10.26
N PRO A 235 3.37 -12.55 10.02
CA PRO A 235 4.76 -12.34 9.62
C PRO A 235 4.85 -11.50 8.34
N ILE A 236 5.94 -10.71 8.17
CA ILE A 236 6.13 -9.81 7.02
C ILE A 236 5.99 -10.55 5.69
N PHE A 237 6.59 -11.75 5.55
CA PHE A 237 6.54 -12.50 4.30
C PHE A 237 5.12 -12.98 3.95
N GLN A 238 4.31 -13.37 4.95
CA GLN A 238 2.92 -13.78 4.72
C GLN A 238 2.03 -12.60 4.37
N TYR A 239 2.21 -11.49 5.09
CA TYR A 239 1.54 -10.23 4.78
C TYR A 239 1.87 -9.77 3.37
N GLY A 240 3.17 -9.79 2.98
CA GLY A 240 3.61 -9.44 1.64
C GLY A 240 3.04 -10.36 0.55
N ALA A 241 3.08 -11.68 0.77
CA ALA A 241 2.51 -12.65 -0.17
C ALA A 241 1.00 -12.46 -0.36
N LEU A 242 0.25 -12.17 0.72
CA LEU A 242 -1.18 -11.87 0.63
C LEU A 242 -1.46 -10.53 -0.04
N ALA A 243 -0.61 -9.53 0.15
CA ALA A 243 -0.80 -8.21 -0.46
C ALA A 243 -0.80 -8.27 -2.00
N TYR A 244 -0.11 -9.23 -2.60
CA TYR A 244 -0.17 -9.44 -4.05
C TYR A 244 -1.60 -9.75 -4.56
N SER A 245 -2.51 -10.21 -3.69
CA SER A 245 -3.92 -10.44 -4.06
C SER A 245 -4.64 -9.17 -4.53
N GLU A 246 -4.12 -8.00 -4.22
CA GLU A 246 -4.64 -6.72 -4.71
C GLU A 246 -4.67 -6.66 -6.24
N VAL A 247 -3.69 -7.30 -6.93
CA VAL A 247 -3.60 -7.27 -8.39
C VAL A 247 -4.74 -8.06 -9.05
N PRO A 248 -4.96 -9.35 -8.74
CA PRO A 248 -6.11 -10.08 -9.28
C PRO A 248 -7.45 -9.47 -8.87
N ILE A 249 -7.57 -8.92 -7.66
CA ILE A 249 -8.77 -8.20 -7.23
C ILE A 249 -8.97 -6.95 -8.09
N GLY A 250 -7.92 -6.19 -8.39
CA GLY A 250 -7.98 -5.01 -9.25
C GLY A 250 -8.44 -5.35 -10.67
N VAL A 251 -7.93 -6.44 -11.24
CA VAL A 251 -8.40 -6.95 -12.56
C VAL A 251 -9.87 -7.34 -12.50
N LEU A 252 -10.29 -8.07 -11.47
CA LEU A 252 -11.69 -8.45 -11.29
C LEU A 252 -12.61 -7.23 -11.19
N LEU A 253 -12.21 -6.22 -10.43
CA LEU A 253 -12.95 -4.95 -10.34
C LEU A 253 -13.00 -4.22 -11.69
N GLY A 254 -11.91 -4.21 -12.44
CA GLY A 254 -11.86 -3.64 -13.80
C GLY A 254 -12.88 -4.29 -14.74
N VAL A 255 -12.94 -5.62 -14.72
CA VAL A 255 -13.91 -6.36 -15.54
C VAL A 255 -15.35 -6.13 -15.07
N LEU A 256 -15.61 -6.26 -13.76
CA LEU A 256 -17.00 -6.21 -13.23
C LEU A 256 -17.58 -4.78 -13.16
N VAL A 257 -16.74 -3.78 -12.90
CA VAL A 257 -17.20 -2.41 -12.67
C VAL A 257 -17.00 -1.53 -13.91
N LEU A 258 -15.90 -1.71 -14.63
CA LEU A 258 -15.55 -0.89 -15.79
C LEU A 258 -15.84 -1.57 -17.12
N GLY A 259 -16.26 -2.85 -17.12
CA GLY A 259 -16.52 -3.60 -18.36
C GLY A 259 -15.27 -3.90 -19.18
N GLU A 260 -14.07 -3.89 -18.55
CA GLU A 260 -12.82 -4.18 -19.24
C GLU A 260 -12.78 -5.62 -19.76
N SER A 261 -12.14 -5.82 -20.92
CA SER A 261 -11.94 -7.16 -21.49
C SER A 261 -10.93 -7.95 -20.66
N PHE A 262 -11.22 -9.22 -20.43
CA PHE A 262 -10.35 -10.12 -19.68
C PHE A 262 -9.34 -10.80 -20.61
N ALA A 263 -8.05 -10.62 -20.34
CA ALA A 263 -6.99 -11.26 -21.12
C ALA A 263 -6.59 -12.62 -20.51
N PRO A 264 -6.30 -13.66 -21.32
CA PRO A 264 -5.94 -15.01 -20.81
C PRO A 264 -4.74 -15.01 -19.85
N ASN A 265 -3.74 -14.18 -20.10
CA ASN A 265 -2.57 -14.04 -19.23
C ASN A 265 -2.93 -13.49 -17.84
N GLN A 266 -4.00 -12.72 -17.70
CA GLN A 266 -4.49 -12.24 -16.40
C GLN A 266 -5.01 -13.40 -15.55
N LEU A 267 -5.68 -14.40 -16.15
CA LEU A 267 -6.12 -15.59 -15.44
C LEU A 267 -4.93 -16.42 -14.95
N VAL A 268 -3.98 -16.69 -15.85
CA VAL A 268 -2.76 -17.45 -15.50
C VAL A 268 -2.01 -16.78 -14.35
N GLY A 269 -1.75 -15.49 -14.46
CA GLY A 269 -1.06 -14.74 -13.41
C GLY A 269 -1.84 -14.67 -12.08
N ALA A 270 -3.18 -14.53 -12.13
CA ALA A 270 -4.03 -14.55 -10.95
C ALA A 270 -3.95 -15.90 -10.21
N VAL A 271 -4.00 -17.02 -10.95
CA VAL A 271 -3.85 -18.35 -10.36
C VAL A 271 -2.49 -18.51 -9.68
N ILE A 272 -1.41 -18.04 -10.32
CA ILE A 272 -0.06 -18.06 -9.72
C ILE A 272 -0.03 -17.25 -8.40
N VAL A 273 -0.58 -16.03 -8.39
CA VAL A 273 -0.61 -15.17 -7.18
C VAL A 273 -1.40 -15.84 -6.06
N VAL A 274 -2.59 -16.35 -6.36
CA VAL A 274 -3.45 -17.01 -5.35
C VAL A 274 -2.78 -18.27 -4.81
N ALA A 275 -2.21 -19.10 -5.66
CA ALA A 275 -1.50 -20.32 -5.27
C ALA A 275 -0.30 -20.00 -4.35
N ALA A 276 0.53 -19.03 -4.74
CA ALA A 276 1.68 -18.61 -3.93
C ALA A 276 1.25 -18.04 -2.56
N SER A 277 0.20 -17.22 -2.54
CA SER A 277 -0.37 -16.66 -1.30
C SER A 277 -0.91 -17.76 -0.37
N PHE A 278 -1.60 -18.75 -0.94
CA PHE A 278 -2.11 -19.90 -0.19
C PHE A 278 -0.99 -20.76 0.39
N LEU A 279 0.06 -21.06 -0.40
CA LEU A 279 1.23 -21.79 0.07
C LEU A 279 1.97 -21.03 1.18
N ALA A 280 2.10 -19.72 1.08
CA ALA A 280 2.72 -18.88 2.10
C ALA A 280 1.95 -18.97 3.44
N GLN A 281 0.62 -19.09 3.41
CA GLN A 281 -0.19 -19.27 4.63
C GLN A 281 0.03 -20.64 5.29
N ARG A 282 0.22 -21.69 4.51
CA ARG A 282 0.46 -23.04 5.04
C ARG A 282 1.81 -23.20 5.75
N LEU A 283 2.81 -22.40 5.40
CA LEU A 283 4.11 -22.42 6.09
C LEU A 283 4.01 -21.99 7.57
N ARG A 284 2.94 -21.28 7.96
CA ARG A 284 2.67 -20.91 9.35
C ARG A 284 2.35 -22.11 10.23
N SER A 285 1.66 -23.09 9.68
CA SER A 285 1.16 -24.25 10.43
C SER A 285 2.27 -25.19 10.93
N LYS A 286 3.48 -25.12 10.36
CA LYS A 286 4.61 -26.02 10.72
C LYS A 286 5.64 -25.36 11.65
N ALA A 287 5.51 -24.05 11.95
CA ALA A 287 6.48 -23.29 12.76
C ALA A 287 5.89 -22.83 14.12
N ALA A 288 4.66 -23.22 14.44
CA ALA A 288 3.98 -23.03 15.73
C ALA A 288 3.80 -24.36 16.44
#